data_1cb33b554c27874a1c4de19e24bfe214
#
_entry.id   1cb33b554c27874a1c4de19e24bfe214
#
_cell.length_a   1.000
_cell.length_b   1.000
_cell.length_c   1.000
_cell.angle_alpha   90.00
_cell.angle_beta   90.00
_cell.angle_gamma   90.00
#
_symmetry.space_group_name_H-M   'P 1'
#
loop_
_entity.id
_entity.type
_entity.pdbx_description
1 polymer ?
#
loop_
_entity_poly.entity_id
_entity_poly.type
_entity_poly.pdbx_seq_one_letter_code
_entity_poly.pdbx_strand_id
1 'polypeptide(L)'
;MKPADPAFPLNPTLQVIRQRHSIRMFTKQEISEDRINLLLQAGNEAPSAHNQQSWRFIVMRNQKRQELARLVTSRSANFPRPASTLLRMAARSIAGAPVVIAIANTGDLIRHGTQLFKVEKEMAHDFFRTMEIQSSAAAVENLLLAATSLGLASVWLGILYLIKDDVLEFLGEPKGEFMAVVPVGYAATSSRGPQKQPLEMKVRHLDR
;
A
#
# COMPACT_ATOMS: atom_id res chain seq x y z
N MET A 1 6.97 35.92 2.53
CA MET A 1 8.16 35.09 2.27
C MET A 1 7.97 33.81 3.09
N LYS A 2 7.78 32.64 2.47
CA LYS A 2 7.70 31.38 3.23
C LYS A 2 9.09 31.07 3.79
N PRO A 3 9.21 30.66 5.08
CA PRO A 3 10.48 30.21 5.59
C PRO A 3 10.97 29.05 4.71
N ALA A 4 12.21 29.15 4.27
CA ALA A 4 12.87 28.03 3.61
C ALA A 4 12.83 26.86 4.59
N ASP A 5 12.30 25.74 4.14
CA ASP A 5 12.38 24.45 4.83
C ASP A 5 13.84 24.27 5.29
N PRO A 6 14.12 24.08 6.59
CA PRO A 6 15.49 24.00 7.06
C PRO A 6 16.21 22.95 6.23
N ALA A 7 17.34 23.34 5.66
CA ALA A 7 18.16 22.47 4.83
C ALA A 7 18.77 21.36 5.71
N PHE A 8 17.96 20.38 6.08
CA PHE A 8 18.52 19.13 6.56
C PHE A 8 19.42 18.55 5.46
N PRO A 9 20.66 18.21 5.75
CA PRO A 9 21.48 17.43 4.81
C PRO A 9 20.80 16.08 4.65
N LEU A 10 19.93 15.97 3.62
CA LEU A 10 19.17 14.76 3.38
C LEU A 10 20.12 13.71 2.81
N ASN A 11 20.35 12.64 3.57
CA ASN A 11 20.96 11.45 3.02
C ASN A 11 20.01 10.81 1.98
N PRO A 12 20.46 9.86 1.16
CA PRO A 12 19.63 9.25 0.11
C PRO A 12 18.28 8.72 0.62
N THR A 13 18.24 8.09 1.79
CA THR A 13 17.02 7.54 2.39
C THR A 13 15.99 8.65 2.69
N LEU A 14 16.43 9.73 3.34
CA LEU A 14 15.55 10.85 3.66
C LEU A 14 15.07 11.59 2.40
N GLN A 15 15.90 11.63 1.36
CA GLN A 15 15.49 12.19 0.06
C GLN A 15 14.36 11.37 -0.56
N VAL A 16 14.45 10.04 -0.56
CA VAL A 16 13.41 9.13 -1.07
C VAL A 16 12.11 9.33 -0.29
N ILE A 17 12.17 9.34 1.04
CA ILE A 17 11.00 9.57 1.91
C ILE A 17 10.32 10.90 1.57
N ARG A 18 11.09 11.97 1.37
CA ARG A 18 10.58 13.30 1.02
C ARG A 18 9.96 13.35 -0.37
N GLN A 19 10.55 12.66 -1.35
CA GLN A 19 10.12 12.66 -2.74
C GLN A 19 8.89 11.81 -2.97
N ARG A 20 8.71 10.73 -2.19
CA ARG A 20 7.60 9.82 -2.34
C ARG A 20 6.25 10.54 -2.21
N HIS A 21 5.42 10.42 -3.22
CA HIS A 21 4.02 10.84 -3.20
C HIS A 21 3.16 9.95 -4.11
N SER A 22 1.84 10.02 -3.95
CA SER A 22 0.92 9.18 -4.73
C SER A 22 0.78 9.67 -6.16
N ILE A 23 1.19 8.85 -7.13
CA ILE A 23 1.06 9.09 -8.57
C ILE A 23 0.11 8.04 -9.15
N ARG A 24 -0.89 8.50 -9.91
CA ARG A 24 -2.02 7.68 -10.39
C ARG A 24 -2.06 7.53 -11.92
N MET A 25 -1.21 8.24 -12.63
CA MET A 25 -1.10 8.16 -14.09
C MET A 25 0.27 7.67 -14.50
N PHE A 26 0.29 6.61 -15.28
CA PHE A 26 1.49 5.89 -15.67
C PHE A 26 1.68 5.88 -17.17
N THR A 27 2.93 5.77 -17.62
CA THR A 27 3.27 5.47 -19.01
C THR A 27 3.02 3.99 -19.29
N LYS A 28 3.07 3.61 -20.57
CA LYS A 28 2.99 2.22 -21.01
C LYS A 28 4.32 1.47 -20.91
N GLN A 29 5.37 2.13 -20.45
CA GLN A 29 6.70 1.54 -20.35
C GLN A 29 6.67 0.37 -19.34
N GLU A 30 7.15 -0.78 -19.78
CA GLU A 30 7.24 -1.98 -18.95
C GLU A 30 8.30 -1.85 -17.86
N ILE A 31 8.09 -2.52 -16.75
CA ILE A 31 9.04 -2.63 -15.64
C ILE A 31 9.72 -3.99 -15.75
N SER A 32 11.05 -4.00 -15.70
CA SER A 32 11.81 -5.26 -15.72
C SER A 32 11.52 -6.13 -14.49
N GLU A 33 11.67 -7.45 -14.66
CA GLU A 33 11.48 -8.42 -13.59
C GLU A 33 12.37 -8.12 -12.38
N ASP A 34 13.64 -7.77 -12.62
CA ASP A 34 14.59 -7.43 -11.57
C ASP A 34 14.10 -6.27 -10.69
N ARG A 35 13.53 -5.22 -11.30
CA ARG A 35 12.98 -4.09 -10.54
C ARG A 35 11.77 -4.50 -9.71
N ILE A 36 10.92 -5.37 -10.25
CA ILE A 36 9.77 -5.89 -9.49
C ILE A 36 10.26 -6.72 -8.32
N ASN A 37 11.24 -7.58 -8.52
CA ASN A 37 11.84 -8.37 -7.45
C ASN A 37 12.45 -7.50 -6.36
N LEU A 38 13.13 -6.40 -6.71
CA LEU A 38 13.64 -5.43 -5.73
C LEU A 38 12.52 -4.78 -4.91
N LEU A 39 11.37 -4.47 -5.52
CA LEU A 39 10.20 -3.96 -4.80
C LEU A 39 9.67 -4.97 -3.77
N LEU A 40 9.54 -6.22 -4.20
CA LEU A 40 9.03 -7.31 -3.34
C LEU A 40 10.01 -7.61 -2.19
N GLN A 41 11.33 -7.63 -2.48
CA GLN A 41 12.35 -7.78 -1.46
C GLN A 41 12.29 -6.64 -0.43
N ALA A 42 12.22 -5.38 -0.88
CA ALA A 42 12.11 -4.24 0.02
C ALA A 42 10.85 -4.33 0.92
N GLY A 43 9.72 -4.73 0.35
CA GLY A 43 8.51 -4.99 1.13
C GLY A 43 8.72 -6.09 2.17
N ASN A 44 9.40 -7.17 1.78
CA ASN A 44 9.66 -8.32 2.66
C ASN A 44 10.65 -8.03 3.80
N GLU A 45 11.51 -7.02 3.67
CA GLU A 45 12.43 -6.54 4.72
C GLU A 45 11.74 -5.69 5.79
N ALA A 46 10.42 -5.50 5.72
CA ALA A 46 9.70 -4.75 6.72
C ALA A 46 9.70 -5.49 8.09
N PRO A 47 9.74 -4.74 9.20
CA PRO A 47 9.55 -5.34 10.51
C PRO A 47 8.14 -5.90 10.64
N SER A 48 8.01 -7.04 11.32
CA SER A 48 6.71 -7.63 11.61
C SER A 48 6.63 -8.14 13.05
N ALA A 49 5.44 -8.13 13.63
CA ALA A 49 5.21 -8.65 14.96
C ALA A 49 5.63 -10.13 15.04
N HIS A 50 6.47 -10.46 16.01
CA HIS A 50 7.07 -11.78 16.18
C HIS A 50 7.81 -12.32 14.94
N ASN A 51 8.24 -11.43 14.03
CA ASN A 51 8.82 -11.80 12.74
C ASN A 51 7.94 -12.76 11.93
N GLN A 52 6.62 -12.65 12.07
CA GLN A 52 5.67 -13.59 11.47
C GLN A 52 5.50 -13.40 9.97
N GLN A 53 5.75 -12.17 9.45
CA GLN A 53 5.69 -11.86 8.01
C GLN A 53 4.38 -12.33 7.36
N SER A 54 3.25 -12.04 8.02
CA SER A 54 1.91 -12.50 7.67
C SER A 54 1.33 -11.78 6.45
N TRP A 55 2.15 -11.41 5.48
CA TRP A 55 1.72 -10.81 4.23
C TRP A 55 1.94 -11.73 3.04
N ARG A 56 1.12 -11.51 2.01
CA ARG A 56 1.29 -12.12 0.70
C ARG A 56 1.29 -11.03 -0.36
N PHE A 57 2.29 -11.05 -1.23
CA PHE A 57 2.36 -10.18 -2.40
C PHE A 57 1.82 -10.91 -3.62
N ILE A 58 0.84 -10.33 -4.31
CA ILE A 58 0.25 -10.86 -5.53
C ILE A 58 0.55 -9.88 -6.68
N VAL A 59 1.39 -10.28 -7.62
CA VAL A 59 1.81 -9.45 -8.76
C VAL A 59 0.91 -9.73 -9.95
N MET A 60 0.29 -8.68 -10.48
CA MET A 60 -0.62 -8.75 -11.63
C MET A 60 -0.09 -7.90 -12.78
N ARG A 61 -0.14 -8.47 -13.98
CA ARG A 61 0.23 -7.84 -15.25
C ARG A 61 -0.82 -8.14 -16.32
N ASN A 62 -0.69 -7.49 -17.45
CA ASN A 62 -1.45 -7.78 -18.65
C ASN A 62 -2.96 -7.93 -18.38
N GLN A 63 -3.52 -9.07 -18.74
CA GLN A 63 -4.94 -9.34 -18.64
C GLN A 63 -5.44 -9.31 -17.19
N LYS A 64 -4.69 -9.84 -16.22
CA LYS A 64 -5.12 -9.92 -14.82
C LYS A 64 -5.36 -8.55 -14.19
N ARG A 65 -4.50 -7.56 -14.45
CA ARG A 65 -4.73 -6.18 -13.98
C ARG A 65 -5.95 -5.54 -14.64
N GLN A 66 -6.22 -5.84 -15.92
CA GLN A 66 -7.42 -5.37 -16.63
C GLN A 66 -8.70 -6.00 -16.07
N GLU A 67 -8.65 -7.27 -15.72
CA GLU A 67 -9.76 -7.97 -15.07
C GLU A 67 -10.08 -7.34 -13.71
N LEU A 68 -9.05 -7.06 -12.87
CA LEU A 68 -9.23 -6.34 -11.61
C LEU A 68 -9.82 -4.95 -11.83
N ALA A 69 -9.34 -4.18 -12.81
CA ALA A 69 -9.87 -2.86 -13.11
C ALA A 69 -11.36 -2.91 -13.53
N ARG A 70 -11.76 -3.92 -14.30
CA ARG A 70 -13.18 -4.16 -14.67
C ARG A 70 -14.03 -4.52 -13.46
N LEU A 71 -13.53 -5.40 -12.58
CA LEU A 71 -14.19 -5.73 -11.31
C LEU A 71 -14.46 -4.48 -10.49
N VAL A 72 -13.43 -3.66 -10.24
CA VAL A 72 -13.55 -2.41 -9.46
C VAL A 72 -14.53 -1.43 -10.11
N THR A 73 -14.50 -1.31 -11.44
CA THR A 73 -15.44 -0.46 -12.19
C THR A 73 -16.88 -0.95 -12.03
N SER A 74 -17.12 -2.23 -12.18
CA SER A 74 -18.45 -2.85 -12.00
C SER A 74 -18.98 -2.60 -10.59
N ARG A 75 -18.19 -2.89 -9.56
CA ARG A 75 -18.59 -2.72 -8.15
C ARG A 75 -18.79 -1.25 -7.76
N SER A 76 -18.14 -0.32 -8.45
CA SER A 76 -18.32 1.11 -8.20
C SER A 76 -19.77 1.58 -8.35
N ALA A 77 -20.57 0.89 -9.16
CA ALA A 77 -21.98 1.21 -9.37
C ALA A 77 -22.83 1.00 -8.11
N ASN A 78 -22.39 0.17 -7.18
CA ASN A 78 -23.11 -0.14 -5.94
C ASN A 78 -22.96 0.94 -4.86
N PHE A 79 -22.19 2.00 -5.14
CA PHE A 79 -21.88 3.03 -4.16
C PHE A 79 -22.34 4.42 -4.62
N PRO A 80 -22.86 5.26 -3.71
CA PRO A 80 -23.12 6.66 -3.99
C PRO A 80 -21.81 7.45 -4.13
N ARG A 81 -21.91 8.71 -4.61
CA ARG A 81 -20.76 9.65 -4.58
C ARG A 81 -20.49 10.07 -3.12
N PRO A 82 -19.22 10.27 -2.74
CA PRO A 82 -17.99 10.27 -3.58
C PRO A 82 -17.35 8.90 -3.78
N ALA A 83 -17.75 7.84 -3.05
CA ALA A 83 -17.10 6.53 -3.06
C ALA A 83 -17.04 5.93 -4.48
N SER A 84 -18.14 5.96 -5.25
CA SER A 84 -18.17 5.46 -6.62
C SER A 84 -17.16 6.17 -7.54
N THR A 85 -16.94 7.47 -7.34
CA THR A 85 -15.96 8.25 -8.10
C THR A 85 -14.53 7.80 -7.76
N LEU A 86 -14.23 7.62 -6.48
CA LEU A 86 -12.91 7.18 -6.03
C LEU A 86 -12.59 5.74 -6.50
N LEU A 87 -13.57 4.83 -6.48
CA LEU A 87 -13.42 3.49 -7.02
C LEU A 87 -13.11 3.51 -8.52
N ARG A 88 -13.82 4.34 -9.32
CA ARG A 88 -13.52 4.50 -10.76
C ARG A 88 -12.13 5.11 -11.00
N MET A 89 -11.69 6.04 -10.16
CA MET A 89 -10.33 6.57 -10.23
C MET A 89 -9.29 5.49 -9.91
N ALA A 90 -9.55 4.65 -8.92
CA ALA A 90 -8.70 3.50 -8.61
C ALA A 90 -8.62 2.52 -9.78
N ALA A 91 -9.77 2.17 -10.39
CA ALA A 91 -9.82 1.30 -11.56
C ALA A 91 -8.98 1.85 -12.73
N ARG A 92 -9.03 3.17 -13.00
CA ARG A 92 -8.19 3.80 -14.03
C ARG A 92 -6.70 3.68 -13.72
N SER A 93 -6.31 3.88 -12.46
CA SER A 93 -4.91 3.73 -12.03
C SER A 93 -4.44 2.28 -12.21
N ILE A 94 -5.26 1.30 -11.84
CA ILE A 94 -5.00 -0.13 -12.05
C ILE A 94 -4.82 -0.44 -13.54
N ALA A 95 -5.78 -0.02 -14.38
CA ALA A 95 -5.74 -0.27 -15.82
C ALA A 95 -4.56 0.41 -16.52
N GLY A 96 -4.13 1.58 -16.02
CA GLY A 96 -3.06 2.40 -16.62
C GLY A 96 -1.65 1.97 -16.23
N ALA A 97 -1.46 1.29 -15.11
CA ALA A 97 -0.13 0.87 -14.65
C ALA A 97 0.35 -0.39 -15.40
N PRO A 98 1.64 -0.54 -15.73
CA PRO A 98 2.18 -1.78 -16.30
C PRO A 98 2.12 -2.96 -15.33
N VAL A 99 2.27 -2.70 -14.03
CA VAL A 99 2.25 -3.70 -12.96
C VAL A 99 1.35 -3.23 -11.81
N VAL A 100 0.66 -4.18 -11.20
CA VAL A 100 -0.12 -3.97 -9.97
C VAL A 100 0.30 -5.02 -8.95
N ILE A 101 0.66 -4.58 -7.76
CA ILE A 101 1.00 -5.45 -6.63
C ILE A 101 -0.11 -5.32 -5.59
N ALA A 102 -0.80 -6.43 -5.32
CA ALA A 102 -1.74 -6.50 -4.22
C ALA A 102 -1.08 -7.11 -2.99
N ILE A 103 -1.50 -6.67 -1.82
CA ILE A 103 -1.03 -7.16 -0.54
C ILE A 103 -2.24 -7.60 0.28
N ALA A 104 -2.20 -8.85 0.77
CA ALA A 104 -3.19 -9.42 1.66
C ALA A 104 -2.51 -9.99 2.91
N ASN A 105 -3.15 -9.89 4.06
CA ASN A 105 -2.72 -10.59 5.27
C ASN A 105 -3.22 -12.02 5.24
N THR A 106 -2.40 -12.95 5.73
CA THR A 106 -2.73 -14.39 5.74
C THR A 106 -3.51 -14.82 6.99
N GLY A 107 -3.53 -14.00 8.05
CA GLY A 107 -4.12 -14.34 9.34
C GLY A 107 -3.25 -15.29 10.19
N ASP A 108 -2.00 -15.52 9.79
CA ASP A 108 -1.10 -16.46 10.49
C ASP A 108 -0.77 -15.99 11.90
N LEU A 109 -0.49 -14.69 12.09
CA LEU A 109 -0.20 -14.14 13.40
C LEU A 109 -1.43 -14.21 14.32
N ILE A 110 -2.63 -13.96 13.78
CA ILE A 110 -3.88 -14.06 14.52
C ILE A 110 -4.08 -15.49 15.00
N ARG A 111 -3.91 -16.48 14.11
CA ARG A 111 -4.08 -17.90 14.45
C ARG A 111 -3.10 -18.38 15.51
N HIS A 112 -1.82 -18.07 15.34
CA HIS A 112 -0.80 -18.46 16.31
C HIS A 112 -0.91 -17.69 17.62
N GLY A 113 -1.11 -16.39 17.56
CA GLY A 113 -1.14 -15.52 18.73
C GLY A 113 -2.31 -15.80 19.65
N THR A 114 -3.51 -16.00 19.12
CA THR A 114 -4.71 -16.32 19.91
C THR A 114 -4.59 -17.63 20.66
N GLN A 115 -3.75 -18.56 20.22
CA GLN A 115 -3.47 -19.82 20.92
C GLN A 115 -2.50 -19.65 22.09
N LEU A 116 -1.61 -18.66 22.01
CA LEU A 116 -0.55 -18.44 23.00
C LEU A 116 -1.00 -17.54 24.15
N PHE A 117 -1.90 -16.61 23.90
CA PHE A 117 -2.32 -15.63 24.90
C PHE A 117 -3.47 -16.15 25.75
N LYS A 118 -3.28 -16.12 27.07
CA LYS A 118 -4.28 -16.50 28.10
C LYS A 118 -5.17 -15.28 28.45
N VAL A 119 -5.73 -14.62 27.43
CA VAL A 119 -6.67 -13.52 27.57
C VAL A 119 -7.96 -13.86 26.82
N GLU A 120 -8.98 -13.05 26.99
CA GLU A 120 -10.23 -13.22 26.25
C GLU A 120 -9.96 -13.32 24.74
N LYS A 121 -10.65 -14.24 24.05
CA LYS A 121 -10.41 -14.55 22.63
C LYS A 121 -10.62 -13.35 21.71
N GLU A 122 -11.62 -12.54 21.96
CA GLU A 122 -11.89 -11.34 21.16
C GLU A 122 -10.78 -10.31 21.32
N MET A 123 -10.31 -10.09 22.54
CA MET A 123 -9.18 -9.20 22.82
C MET A 123 -7.89 -9.71 22.16
N ALA A 124 -7.60 -11.00 22.23
CA ALA A 124 -6.45 -11.60 21.57
C ALA A 124 -6.55 -11.44 20.04
N HIS A 125 -7.72 -11.71 19.48
CA HIS A 125 -7.96 -11.57 18.03
C HIS A 125 -7.75 -10.13 17.56
N ASP A 126 -8.34 -9.15 18.23
CA ASP A 126 -8.20 -7.73 17.88
C ASP A 126 -6.75 -7.25 17.99
N PHE A 127 -6.06 -7.65 19.07
CA PHE A 127 -4.66 -7.36 19.27
C PHE A 127 -3.79 -7.89 18.12
N PHE A 128 -3.87 -9.18 17.80
CA PHE A 128 -3.03 -9.78 16.77
C PHE A 128 -3.40 -9.32 15.36
N ARG A 129 -4.70 -9.07 15.10
CA ARG A 129 -5.15 -8.47 13.85
C ARG A 129 -4.54 -7.07 13.67
N THR A 130 -4.54 -6.25 14.70
CA THR A 130 -3.92 -4.93 14.68
C THR A 130 -2.42 -5.04 14.40
N MET A 131 -1.72 -5.98 15.03
CA MET A 131 -0.29 -6.22 14.78
C MET A 131 -0.01 -6.66 13.33
N GLU A 132 -0.86 -7.52 12.73
CA GLU A 132 -0.74 -7.89 11.31
C GLU A 132 -0.91 -6.69 10.40
N ILE A 133 -1.94 -5.86 10.64
CA ILE A 133 -2.20 -4.65 9.85
C ILE A 133 -0.99 -3.69 9.91
N GLN A 134 -0.46 -3.45 11.10
CA GLN A 134 0.71 -2.56 11.28
C GLN A 134 1.94 -3.12 10.56
N SER A 135 2.20 -4.42 10.67
CA SER A 135 3.31 -5.10 10.00
C SER A 135 3.20 -4.98 8.48
N SER A 136 2.03 -5.27 7.93
CA SER A 136 1.82 -5.19 6.48
C SER A 136 1.79 -3.75 5.96
N ALA A 137 1.38 -2.78 6.78
CA ALA A 137 1.48 -1.37 6.43
C ALA A 137 2.95 -0.93 6.28
N ALA A 138 3.86 -1.43 7.15
CA ALA A 138 5.29 -1.22 7.01
C ALA A 138 5.84 -1.85 5.72
N ALA A 139 5.40 -3.06 5.36
CA ALA A 139 5.78 -3.72 4.11
C ALA A 139 5.32 -2.93 2.88
N VAL A 140 4.10 -2.39 2.89
CA VAL A 140 3.59 -1.53 1.82
C VAL A 140 4.43 -0.25 1.72
N GLU A 141 4.74 0.43 2.83
CA GLU A 141 5.55 1.65 2.78
C GLU A 141 6.96 1.39 2.26
N ASN A 142 7.63 0.30 2.68
CA ASN A 142 8.92 -0.10 2.11
C ASN A 142 8.84 -0.28 0.59
N LEU A 143 7.79 -0.93 0.08
CA LEU A 143 7.57 -1.09 -1.36
C LEU A 143 7.40 0.26 -2.07
N LEU A 144 6.64 1.19 -1.49
CA LEU A 144 6.44 2.54 -2.04
C LEU A 144 7.75 3.36 -2.06
N LEU A 145 8.57 3.25 -1.02
CA LEU A 145 9.88 3.90 -0.93
C LEU A 145 10.84 3.30 -1.95
N ALA A 146 10.89 1.97 -2.07
CA ALA A 146 11.70 1.29 -3.07
C ALA A 146 11.29 1.68 -4.49
N ALA A 147 9.99 1.78 -4.79
CA ALA A 147 9.51 2.28 -6.08
C ALA A 147 10.07 3.68 -6.37
N THR A 148 9.97 4.59 -5.40
CA THR A 148 10.49 5.96 -5.54
C THR A 148 12.00 5.97 -5.75
N SER A 149 12.78 5.16 -5.01
CA SER A 149 14.24 5.08 -5.15
C SER A 149 14.68 4.55 -6.51
N LEU A 150 13.86 3.68 -7.12
CA LEU A 150 14.08 3.14 -8.46
C LEU A 150 13.55 4.06 -9.58
N GLY A 151 13.10 5.28 -9.27
CA GLY A 151 12.50 6.21 -10.25
C GLY A 151 11.13 5.76 -10.76
N LEU A 152 10.46 4.87 -10.04
CA LEU A 152 9.11 4.42 -10.33
C LEU A 152 8.08 5.25 -9.55
N ALA A 153 6.90 5.34 -10.12
CA ALA A 153 5.72 5.94 -9.52
C ALA A 153 4.82 4.86 -8.93
N SER A 154 4.13 5.17 -7.85
CA SER A 154 3.21 4.25 -7.20
C SER A 154 2.09 4.97 -6.46
N VAL A 155 1.03 4.25 -6.11
CA VAL A 155 -0.04 4.73 -5.24
C VAL A 155 -0.65 3.58 -4.44
N TRP A 156 -0.92 3.81 -3.15
CA TRP A 156 -1.70 2.92 -2.30
C TRP A 156 -3.19 3.17 -2.52
N LEU A 157 -3.92 2.19 -3.06
CA LEU A 157 -5.36 2.28 -3.31
C LEU A 157 -6.18 1.66 -2.16
N GLY A 158 -6.21 2.34 -1.01
CA GLY A 158 -6.98 1.88 0.16
C GLY A 158 -8.50 1.90 -0.04
N ILE A 159 -9.03 2.66 -1.00
CA ILE A 159 -10.49 2.73 -1.29
C ILE A 159 -11.09 1.37 -1.67
N LEU A 160 -10.28 0.44 -2.19
CA LEU A 160 -10.74 -0.90 -2.53
C LEU A 160 -11.19 -1.70 -1.31
N TYR A 161 -10.90 -1.24 -0.10
CA TYR A 161 -11.45 -1.80 1.13
C TYR A 161 -12.99 -1.85 1.13
N LEU A 162 -13.65 -0.92 0.44
CA LEU A 162 -15.11 -0.93 0.30
C LEU A 162 -15.66 -2.17 -0.46
N ILE A 163 -14.80 -2.82 -1.24
CA ILE A 163 -15.11 -4.02 -2.02
C ILE A 163 -14.08 -5.13 -1.73
N LYS A 164 -13.57 -5.15 -0.51
CA LYS A 164 -12.45 -6.00 -0.11
C LYS A 164 -12.69 -7.48 -0.37
N ASP A 165 -13.91 -7.97 -0.12
CA ASP A 165 -14.24 -9.38 -0.26
C ASP A 165 -14.20 -9.81 -1.73
N ASP A 166 -14.76 -9.01 -2.65
CA ASP A 166 -14.64 -9.23 -4.09
C ASP A 166 -13.17 -9.21 -4.57
N VAL A 167 -12.37 -8.29 -4.01
CA VAL A 167 -10.94 -8.19 -4.35
C VAL A 167 -10.17 -9.40 -3.84
N LEU A 168 -10.38 -9.81 -2.58
CA LEU A 168 -9.71 -10.98 -2.00
C LEU A 168 -10.07 -12.27 -2.74
N GLU A 169 -11.34 -12.44 -3.11
CA GLU A 169 -11.77 -13.58 -3.94
C GLU A 169 -11.06 -13.56 -5.29
N PHE A 170 -11.02 -12.41 -5.97
CA PHE A 170 -10.31 -12.26 -7.24
C PHE A 170 -8.82 -12.58 -7.14
N LEU A 171 -8.18 -12.24 -6.00
CA LEU A 171 -6.77 -12.50 -5.75
C LEU A 171 -6.47 -13.95 -5.36
N GLY A 172 -7.47 -14.77 -5.10
CA GLY A 172 -7.32 -16.14 -4.59
C GLY A 172 -7.00 -16.21 -3.08
N GLU A 173 -7.30 -15.14 -2.33
CA GLU A 173 -7.07 -15.01 -0.88
C GLU A 173 -8.39 -14.80 -0.11
N PRO A 174 -9.45 -15.62 -0.31
CA PRO A 174 -10.78 -15.36 0.27
C PRO A 174 -10.82 -15.43 1.80
N LYS A 175 -9.80 -16.05 2.42
CA LYS A 175 -9.64 -16.12 3.89
C LYS A 175 -8.67 -15.10 4.46
N GLY A 176 -8.04 -14.31 3.60
CA GLY A 176 -7.10 -13.28 3.99
C GLY A 176 -7.78 -11.98 4.42
N GLU A 177 -6.98 -11.01 4.81
CA GLU A 177 -7.44 -9.65 5.05
C GLU A 177 -6.84 -8.69 4.02
N PHE A 178 -7.68 -7.84 3.44
CA PHE A 178 -7.25 -6.84 2.45
C PHE A 178 -6.36 -5.77 3.08
N MET A 179 -5.19 -5.55 2.49
CA MET A 179 -4.28 -4.49 2.93
C MET A 179 -4.12 -3.38 1.91
N ALA A 180 -3.72 -3.71 0.70
CA ALA A 180 -3.47 -2.71 -0.32
C ALA A 180 -3.55 -3.28 -1.73
N VAL A 181 -3.86 -2.41 -2.68
CA VAL A 181 -3.54 -2.60 -4.10
C VAL A 181 -2.67 -1.43 -4.53
N VAL A 182 -1.50 -1.72 -5.05
CA VAL A 182 -0.46 -0.76 -5.41
C VAL A 182 -0.14 -0.86 -6.90
N PRO A 183 -0.75 -0.01 -7.75
CA PRO A 183 -0.28 0.20 -9.12
C PRO A 183 1.13 0.80 -9.11
N VAL A 184 2.01 0.28 -9.96
CA VAL A 184 3.41 0.71 -10.12
C VAL A 184 3.73 0.88 -11.59
N GLY A 185 4.47 1.94 -11.93
CA GLY A 185 4.87 2.25 -13.29
C GLY A 185 5.78 3.48 -13.35
N TYR A 186 6.10 3.94 -14.54
CA TYR A 186 6.74 5.24 -14.72
C TYR A 186 5.67 6.33 -14.77
N ALA A 187 5.92 7.46 -14.11
CA ALA A 187 4.97 8.58 -14.10
C ALA A 187 4.73 9.14 -15.51
N ALA A 188 3.47 9.29 -15.90
CA ALA A 188 3.12 9.90 -17.18
C ALA A 188 3.33 11.43 -17.19
N THR A 189 3.28 12.06 -16.01
CA THR A 189 3.47 13.51 -15.83
C THR A 189 4.27 13.76 -14.56
N SER A 190 5.10 14.80 -14.57
CA SER A 190 5.72 15.28 -13.34
C SER A 190 4.64 15.90 -12.44
N SER A 191 4.65 15.53 -11.18
CA SER A 191 3.78 16.14 -10.19
C SER A 191 4.55 16.40 -8.89
N ARG A 192 4.15 17.43 -8.17
CA ARG A 192 4.61 17.63 -6.80
C ARG A 192 3.57 17.04 -5.87
N GLY A 193 4.03 16.36 -4.82
CA GLY A 193 3.15 15.89 -3.76
C GLY A 193 2.42 17.03 -3.04
N PRO A 194 1.30 16.76 -2.37
CA PRO A 194 0.61 17.77 -1.58
C PRO A 194 1.51 18.29 -0.45
N GLN A 195 1.29 19.55 -0.09
CA GLN A 195 2.00 20.14 1.04
C GLN A 195 1.67 19.37 2.33
N LYS A 196 2.68 19.04 3.10
CA LYS A 196 2.51 18.43 4.42
C LYS A 196 2.08 19.48 5.44
N GLN A 197 1.34 19.06 6.46
CA GLN A 197 1.05 19.92 7.60
C GLN A 197 2.36 20.20 8.38
N PRO A 198 2.47 21.37 9.05
CA PRO A 198 3.62 21.68 9.89
C PRO A 198 3.86 20.59 10.95
N LEU A 199 5.14 20.23 11.16
CA LEU A 199 5.50 19.14 12.08
C LEU A 199 5.09 19.46 13.52
N GLU A 200 5.16 20.71 13.91
CA GLU A 200 4.83 21.23 15.24
C GLU A 200 3.38 20.91 15.65
N MET A 201 2.48 20.78 14.66
CA MET A 201 1.09 20.39 14.89
C MET A 201 0.92 18.89 15.22
N LYS A 202 1.96 18.09 15.05
CA LYS A 202 1.95 16.63 15.20
C LYS A 202 2.82 16.12 16.32
N VAL A 203 3.67 16.98 16.88
CA VAL A 203 4.63 16.62 17.91
C VAL A 203 4.18 17.21 19.25
N ARG A 204 4.21 16.38 20.28
CA ARG A 204 4.05 16.78 21.67
C ARG A 204 5.23 16.20 22.46
N HIS A 205 5.98 17.07 23.12
CA HIS A 205 7.03 16.67 24.06
C HIS A 205 6.43 16.49 25.45
N LEU A 206 6.78 15.40 26.12
CA LEU A 206 6.36 15.08 27.49
C LEU A 206 7.60 15.04 28.37
N ASP A 207 8.18 16.21 28.60
CA ASP A 207 9.46 16.37 29.33
C ASP A 207 9.28 16.56 30.86
N ARG A 208 8.01 16.54 31.32
CA ARG A 208 7.63 16.70 32.73
C ARG A 208 6.39 15.87 33.08
#